data_4425686ae77267da808fe1113bf3e502
#
_entry.id   4425686ae77267da808fe1113bf3e502
#
_cell.length_a   1.000
_cell.length_b   1.000
_cell.length_c   1.000
_cell.angle_alpha   90.00
_cell.angle_beta   90.00
_cell.angle_gamma   90.00
#
_symmetry.space_group_name_H-M   'P 1'
#
loop_
_entity.id
_entity.type
_entity.pdbx_description
1 polymer ?
#
loop_
_entity_poly.entity_id
_entity_poly.type
_entity_poly.pdbx_seq_one_letter_code
_entity_poly.pdbx_strand_id
1 'polypeptide(L)' 'MNNEQLEDLMYRAGLTAQGCWDSMDQYDREAIEKFANLIISESINVVNRRYMGDNNREDFEVRRCVEDLKKHFGVEK' A
#
# COMPACT_ATOMS: atom_id res chain seq x y z
N MET A 1 -4.45 0.69 -4.71
CA MET A 1 -3.80 -0.55 -5.21
C MET A 1 -4.73 -1.18 -6.23
N ASN A 2 -4.21 -1.59 -7.37
CA ASN A 2 -5.08 -2.24 -8.35
C ASN A 2 -5.28 -3.72 -8.00
N ASN A 3 -6.23 -4.36 -8.69
CA ASN A 3 -6.61 -5.75 -8.37
C ASN A 3 -5.47 -6.73 -8.63
N GLU A 4 -4.68 -6.51 -9.66
CA GLU A 4 -3.57 -7.41 -9.97
C GLU A 4 -2.50 -7.38 -8.89
N GLN A 5 -2.16 -6.20 -8.40
CA GLN A 5 -1.20 -6.06 -7.30
C GLN A 5 -1.72 -6.72 -6.03
N LEU A 6 -2.99 -6.49 -5.72
CA LEU A 6 -3.61 -7.06 -4.53
C LEU A 6 -3.63 -8.57 -4.61
N GLU A 7 -4.06 -9.13 -5.73
CA GLU A 7 -4.12 -10.58 -5.92
C GLU A 7 -2.73 -11.23 -5.83
N ASP A 8 -1.73 -10.60 -6.44
CA ASP A 8 -0.37 -11.13 -6.37
C ASP A 8 0.15 -11.18 -4.93
N LEU A 9 -0.06 -10.10 -4.19
CA LEU A 9 0.37 -10.03 -2.79
C LEU A 9 -0.40 -11.02 -1.92
N MET A 10 -1.68 -11.18 -2.16
CA MET A 10 -2.51 -12.15 -1.46
C MET A 10 -2.06 -13.58 -1.74
N TYR A 11 -1.73 -13.88 -3.00
CA TYR A 11 -1.22 -15.18 -3.38
C TYR A 11 0.09 -15.48 -2.62
N ARG A 12 1.00 -14.53 -2.62
CA ARG A 12 2.29 -14.70 -1.92
C ARG A 12 2.12 -14.82 -0.41
N ALA A 13 1.08 -14.20 0.14
CA ALA A 13 0.76 -14.28 1.57
C ALA A 13 0.03 -15.57 1.95
N GLY A 14 -0.41 -16.35 0.96
CA GLY A 14 -1.16 -17.57 1.22
C GLY A 14 -2.66 -17.38 1.36
N LEU A 15 -3.17 -16.17 1.12
CA LEU A 15 -4.59 -15.88 1.30
C LEU A 15 -5.48 -16.52 0.24
N THR A 16 -4.92 -16.95 -0.88
CA THR A 16 -5.67 -17.61 -1.94
C THR A 16 -5.54 -19.12 -1.91
N ALA A 17 -4.81 -19.65 -0.94
CA ALA A 17 -4.56 -21.08 -0.84
C ALA A 17 -5.84 -21.82 -0.43
N GLN A 18 -6.06 -23.00 -1.02
CA GLN A 18 -7.17 -23.89 -0.65
C GLN A 18 -8.55 -23.23 -0.76
N GLY A 19 -8.68 -22.27 -1.69
CA GLY A 19 -9.96 -21.58 -1.89
C GLY A 19 -10.33 -20.58 -0.82
N CYS A 20 -9.38 -20.16 0.01
CA CYS A 20 -9.65 -19.17 1.06
C CYS A 20 -10.31 -17.90 0.52
N TRP A 21 -9.82 -17.40 -0.60
CA TRP A 21 -10.36 -16.19 -1.20
C TRP A 21 -11.79 -16.40 -1.68
N ASP A 22 -12.05 -17.53 -2.32
CA ASP A 22 -13.36 -17.83 -2.87
C ASP A 22 -14.42 -18.07 -1.78
N SER A 23 -13.99 -18.48 -0.60
CA SER A 23 -14.91 -18.71 0.52
C SER A 23 -15.22 -17.44 1.31
N MET A 24 -14.53 -16.35 1.03
CA MET A 24 -14.79 -15.06 1.68
C MET A 24 -15.97 -14.36 1.03
N ASP A 25 -16.76 -13.65 1.83
CA ASP A 25 -17.81 -12.80 1.28
C ASP A 25 -17.20 -11.46 0.81
N GLN A 26 -18.05 -10.64 0.20
CA GLN A 26 -17.60 -9.36 -0.34
C GLN A 26 -17.08 -8.44 0.75
N TYR A 27 -17.70 -8.44 1.91
CA TYR A 27 -17.25 -7.62 3.03
C TYR A 27 -15.83 -7.96 3.44
N ASP A 28 -15.52 -9.25 3.54
CA ASP A 28 -14.17 -9.71 3.91
C ASP A 28 -13.13 -9.30 2.87
N ARG A 29 -13.46 -9.41 1.59
CA ARG A 29 -12.57 -9.02 0.50
C ARG A 29 -12.27 -7.53 0.54
N GLU A 30 -13.32 -6.72 0.72
CA GLU A 30 -13.17 -5.27 0.83
C GLU A 30 -12.38 -4.87 2.06
N ALA A 31 -12.57 -5.57 3.16
CA ALA A 31 -11.82 -5.32 4.39
C ALA A 31 -10.33 -5.60 4.21
N ILE A 32 -9.98 -6.65 3.49
CA ILE A 32 -8.59 -6.98 3.19
C ILE A 32 -7.96 -5.90 2.33
N GLU A 33 -8.67 -5.44 1.30
CA GLU A 33 -8.18 -4.35 0.44
C GLU A 33 -7.99 -3.08 1.26
N LYS A 34 -8.93 -2.76 2.10
CA LYS A 34 -8.85 -1.59 2.98
C LYS A 34 -7.67 -1.70 3.94
N PHE A 35 -7.47 -2.88 4.52
CA PHE A 35 -6.35 -3.15 5.40
C PHE A 35 -5.02 -2.91 4.68
N ALA A 36 -4.88 -3.42 3.46
CA ALA A 36 -3.67 -3.22 2.66
C ALA A 36 -3.43 -1.73 2.40
N ASN A 37 -4.47 -1.00 2.01
CA ASN A 37 -4.38 0.43 1.74
C ASN A 37 -4.02 1.22 3.00
N LEU A 38 -4.54 0.83 4.14
CA LEU A 38 -4.21 1.49 5.42
C LEU A 38 -2.74 1.29 5.79
N ILE A 39 -2.21 0.09 5.57
CA ILE A 39 -0.78 -0.17 5.81
C ILE A 39 0.08 0.70 4.90
N ILE A 40 -0.28 0.81 3.64
CA ILE A 40 0.45 1.65 2.68
C ILE A 40 0.40 3.11 3.13
N SER A 41 -0.76 3.61 3.53
CA SER A 41 -0.92 4.99 3.99
C SER A 41 -0.11 5.27 5.24
N GLU A 42 -0.11 4.35 6.19
CA GLU A 42 0.71 4.46 7.39
C GLU A 42 2.20 4.49 7.04
N SER A 43 2.61 3.64 6.11
CA SER A 43 4.01 3.59 5.67
C SER A 43 4.44 4.90 5.02
N ILE A 44 3.59 5.47 4.19
CA ILE A 44 3.84 6.76 3.55
C ILE A 44 3.98 7.85 4.61
N ASN A 45 3.12 7.83 5.63
CA ASN A 45 3.19 8.80 6.72
C ASN A 45 4.50 8.70 7.49
N VAL A 46 4.97 7.47 7.75
CA VAL A 46 6.25 7.26 8.44
C VAL A 46 7.40 7.86 7.61
N VAL A 47 7.41 7.63 6.31
CA VAL A 47 8.44 8.20 5.43
C VAL A 47 8.34 9.72 5.41
N ASN A 48 7.13 10.26 5.35
CA ASN A 48 6.91 11.71 5.33
C ASN A 48 7.42 12.41 6.59
N ARG A 49 7.46 11.73 7.72
CA ARG A 49 7.99 12.31 8.96
C ARG A 49 9.47 12.68 8.84
N ARG A 50 10.16 12.11 7.86
CA ARG A 50 11.56 12.45 7.60
C ARG A 50 11.71 13.78 6.84
N TYR A 51 10.61 14.29 6.32
CA TYR A 51 10.62 15.57 5.61
C TYR A 51 10.73 16.71 6.61
N MET A 52 11.81 17.49 6.49
CA MET A 52 12.12 18.55 7.45
C MET A 52 11.62 19.94 7.00
N GLY A 53 11.28 20.07 5.73
CA GLY A 53 10.82 21.35 5.20
C GLY A 53 11.94 22.33 4.86
N ASP A 54 13.18 21.87 4.86
CA ASP A 54 14.36 22.73 4.62
C ASP A 54 14.72 22.85 3.15
N ASN A 55 14.00 22.14 2.26
CA ASN A 55 14.29 22.10 0.82
C ASN A 55 15.71 21.67 0.49
N ASN A 56 16.29 20.85 1.35
CA ASN A 56 17.61 20.28 1.11
C ASN A 56 17.49 19.00 0.30
N ARG A 57 18.62 18.39 0.00
CA ARG A 57 18.68 17.18 -0.82
C ARG A 57 17.92 16.02 -0.18
N GLU A 58 18.02 15.86 1.13
CA GLU A 58 17.33 14.79 1.86
C GLU A 58 15.83 14.94 1.76
N ASP A 59 15.32 16.17 1.83
CA ASP A 59 13.89 16.44 1.69
C ASP A 59 13.38 16.04 0.32
N PHE A 60 14.15 16.35 -0.74
CA PHE A 60 13.76 15.95 -2.09
C PHE A 60 13.73 14.43 -2.24
N GLU A 61 14.68 13.73 -1.63
CA GLU A 61 14.68 12.26 -1.66
C GLU A 61 13.50 11.67 -0.93
N VAL A 62 13.11 12.23 0.22
CA VAL A 62 11.91 11.80 0.94
C VAL A 62 10.67 11.97 0.05
N ARG A 63 10.54 13.12 -0.62
CA ARG A 63 9.41 13.36 -1.52
C ARG A 63 9.38 12.37 -2.68
N ARG A 64 10.52 12.05 -3.24
CA ARG A 64 10.62 11.05 -4.32
C ARG A 64 10.16 9.68 -3.84
N CYS A 65 10.60 9.27 -2.65
CA CYS A 65 10.18 7.98 -2.07
C CYS A 65 8.67 7.93 -1.88
N VAL A 66 8.07 8.99 -1.37
CA VAL A 66 6.63 9.07 -1.18
C VAL A 66 5.89 9.00 -2.51
N GLU A 67 6.37 9.76 -3.50
CA GLU A 67 5.76 9.74 -4.83
C GLU A 67 5.84 8.35 -5.47
N ASP A 68 6.99 7.69 -5.35
CA ASP A 68 7.17 6.35 -5.90
C ASP A 68 6.23 5.35 -5.24
N LEU A 69 6.06 5.43 -3.92
CA LEU A 69 5.12 4.57 -3.20
C LEU A 69 3.69 4.80 -3.67
N LYS A 70 3.30 6.06 -3.80
CA LYS A 70 1.95 6.42 -4.25
C LYS A 70 1.68 5.91 -5.65
N LYS A 71 2.63 6.09 -6.56
CA LYS A 71 2.50 5.64 -7.94
C LYS A 71 2.46 4.12 -8.03
N HIS A 72 3.32 3.46 -7.29
CA HIS A 72 3.40 2.00 -7.34
C HIS A 72 2.10 1.35 -6.88
N PHE A 73 1.52 1.85 -5.79
CA PHE A 73 0.30 1.26 -5.21
C PHE A 73 -0.98 1.95 -5.66
N GLY A 74 -0.89 2.99 -6.46
CA GLY A 74 -2.08 3.70 -6.93
C GLY A 74 -2.80 4.47 -5.84
N VAL A 75 -2.10 4.91 -4.81
CA VAL A 75 -2.65 5.71 -3.71
C VAL A 75 -2.45 7.19 -4.03
N GLU A 76 -3.54 7.94 -4.09
CA GLU A 76 -3.48 9.33 -4.55
C GLU A 76 -3.35 10.37 -3.44
N LYS A 77 -3.22 9.99 -2.21
CA LYS A 77 -3.12 10.99 -1.15
C LYS A 77 -2.07 10.65 -0.14
#